data_49288de7d3b9062c13866168e51f79b7
#
_entry.id   49288de7d3b9062c13866168e51f79b7
#
_cell.length_a   1.000
_cell.length_b   1.000
_cell.length_c   1.000
_cell.angle_alpha   90.00
_cell.angle_beta   90.00
_cell.angle_gamma   90.00
#
_symmetry.space_group_name_H-M   'P 1'
#
loop_
_entity.id
_entity.type
_entity.pdbx_description
1 polymer ?
#
loop_
_entity_poly.entity_id
_entity_poly.type
_entity_poly.pdbx_seq_one_letter_code
_entity_poly.pdbx_strand_id
1 'polypeptide(L)'
;MQFEIKRDILLKSLNFVQGVVEKKNTLPILSNVLLQLKNKKLTIVATDLDVIFYDELNDVKIINEGSTTTSAAILYDILRKISSNSELKFDLKSENKLSLKSENADFNLLCLPTDNFPTFADEFE
;
A
#
# COMPACT_ATOMS: atom_id res chain seq x y z
N MET A 1 1.56 8.64 -9.52
CA MET A 1 2.22 7.80 -8.53
C MET A 1 2.95 6.66 -9.22
N GLN A 2 4.25 6.60 -9.04
CA GLN A 2 5.08 5.55 -9.64
C GLN A 2 6.31 5.33 -8.77
N PHE A 3 6.58 4.07 -8.41
CA PHE A 3 7.73 3.77 -7.54
C PHE A 3 8.18 2.32 -7.67
N GLU A 4 9.38 2.06 -7.17
CA GLU A 4 9.98 0.73 -7.11
C GLU A 4 10.43 0.44 -5.68
N ILE A 5 10.18 -0.77 -5.23
CA ILE A 5 10.53 -1.20 -3.88
C ILE A 5 10.80 -2.71 -3.87
N LYS A 6 11.67 -3.16 -2.97
CA LYS A 6 11.89 -4.59 -2.80
C LYS A 6 10.72 -5.25 -2.10
N ARG A 7 10.33 -6.41 -2.59
CA ARG A 7 9.23 -7.20 -2.06
C ARG A 7 9.34 -7.41 -0.54
N ASP A 8 10.53 -7.77 -0.05
CA ASP A 8 10.71 -8.11 1.36
C ASP A 8 10.47 -6.91 2.28
N ILE A 9 10.84 -5.72 1.82
CA ILE A 9 10.64 -4.48 2.59
C ILE A 9 9.15 -4.17 2.74
N LEU A 10 8.41 -4.25 1.63
CA LEU A 10 6.98 -3.96 1.66
C LEU A 10 6.20 -5.04 2.40
N LEU A 11 6.56 -6.31 2.20
CA LEU A 11 5.89 -7.42 2.87
C LEU A 11 6.00 -7.34 4.38
N LYS A 12 7.15 -6.93 4.89
CA LYS A 12 7.36 -6.78 6.33
C LYS A 12 6.36 -5.79 6.93
N SER A 13 6.13 -4.67 6.26
CA SER A 13 5.15 -3.68 6.70
C SER A 13 3.73 -4.25 6.63
N LEU A 14 3.40 -4.93 5.54
CA LEU A 14 2.06 -5.49 5.35
C LEU A 14 1.74 -6.61 6.34
N ASN A 15 2.73 -7.29 6.88
CA ASN A 15 2.50 -8.27 7.94
C ASN A 15 1.85 -7.61 9.17
N PHE A 16 2.27 -6.41 9.52
CA PHE A 16 1.66 -5.66 10.62
C PHE A 16 0.25 -5.19 10.25
N VAL A 17 0.07 -4.79 9.00
CA VAL A 17 -1.23 -4.33 8.50
C VAL A 17 -2.29 -5.42 8.67
N GLN A 18 -1.93 -6.68 8.45
CA GLN A 18 -2.88 -7.80 8.57
C GLN A 18 -3.45 -7.94 9.99
N GLY A 19 -2.75 -7.47 11.00
CA GLY A 19 -3.25 -7.48 12.37
C GLY A 19 -4.23 -6.35 12.67
N VAL A 20 -4.35 -5.38 11.78
CA VAL A 20 -5.18 -4.20 11.98
C VAL A 20 -6.43 -4.23 11.09
N VAL A 21 -6.26 -4.61 9.82
CA VAL A 21 -7.32 -4.51 8.81
C VAL A 21 -8.18 -5.78 8.80
N GLU A 22 -9.50 -5.60 8.80
CA GLU A 22 -10.43 -6.71 8.63
C GLU A 22 -10.74 -6.92 7.14
N LYS A 23 -10.78 -8.19 6.72
CA LYS A 23 -11.07 -8.52 5.31
C LYS A 23 -12.47 -8.12 4.89
N LYS A 24 -13.43 -8.16 5.82
CA LYS A 24 -14.85 -7.84 5.56
C LYS A 24 -15.29 -6.74 6.49
N ASN A 25 -14.91 -5.54 6.18
CA ASN A 25 -15.38 -4.39 6.93
C ASN A 25 -16.65 -3.85 6.27
N THR A 26 -17.56 -3.30 7.08
CA THR A 26 -18.78 -2.65 6.57
C THR A 26 -18.45 -1.40 5.76
N LEU A 27 -17.30 -0.79 6.03
CA LEU A 27 -16.77 0.31 5.23
C LEU A 27 -15.62 -0.20 4.37
N PRO A 28 -15.83 -0.39 3.06
CA PRO A 28 -14.80 -0.96 2.19
C PRO A 28 -13.44 -0.27 2.26
N ILE A 29 -13.42 1.04 2.46
CA ILE A 29 -12.17 1.79 2.54
C ILE A 29 -11.28 1.31 3.70
N LEU A 30 -11.87 0.78 4.77
CA LEU A 30 -11.12 0.28 5.93
C LEU A 30 -10.50 -1.10 5.70
N SER A 31 -10.89 -1.77 4.62
CA SER A 31 -10.20 -3.00 4.18
C SER A 31 -8.98 -2.68 3.33
N ASN A 32 -8.80 -1.41 2.98
CA ASN A 32 -7.68 -0.96 2.16
C ASN A 32 -6.56 -0.40 3.02
N VAL A 33 -5.38 -0.43 2.45
CA VAL A 33 -4.19 0.23 3.01
C VAL A 33 -3.93 1.48 2.20
N LEU A 34 -3.59 2.58 2.87
CA LEU A 34 -3.18 3.82 2.23
C LEU A 34 -1.70 3.75 1.89
N LEU A 35 -1.38 4.03 0.64
CA LEU A 35 -0.01 4.15 0.15
C LEU A 35 0.21 5.58 -0.30
N GLN A 36 1.19 6.25 0.29
CA GLN A 36 1.48 7.65 -0.03
C GLN A 36 2.96 7.86 -0.28
N LEU A 37 3.29 8.39 -1.45
CA LEU A 37 4.66 8.73 -1.82
C LEU A 37 4.84 10.22 -1.68
N LYS A 38 5.64 10.62 -0.69
CA LYS A 38 5.91 12.03 -0.42
C LYS A 38 7.24 12.15 0.33
N ASN A 39 7.99 13.20 0.02
CA ASN A 39 9.24 13.50 0.73
C ASN A 39 10.23 12.34 0.72
N LYS A 40 10.36 11.65 -0.41
CA LYS A 40 11.28 10.51 -0.61
C LYS A 40 10.96 9.31 0.25
N LYS A 41 9.72 9.18 0.71
CA LYS A 41 9.27 8.07 1.56
C LYS A 41 7.98 7.47 1.03
N LEU A 42 7.81 6.18 1.28
CA LEU A 42 6.52 5.52 1.13
C LEU A 42 5.91 5.40 2.52
N THR A 43 4.79 6.08 2.73
CA THR A 43 4.03 6.00 3.96
C THR A 43 2.91 4.98 3.79
N ILE A 44 2.77 4.09 4.75
CA ILE A 44 1.74 3.05 4.77
C ILE A 44 0.87 3.27 6.00
N VAL A 45 -0.44 3.40 5.78
CA VAL A 45 -1.39 3.62 6.87
C VAL A 45 -2.53 2.62 6.75
N ALA A 46 -2.88 2.01 7.86
CA ALA A 46 -4.03 1.11 7.96
C ALA A 46 -4.75 1.38 9.28
N THR A 47 -6.06 1.23 9.29
CA THR A 47 -6.84 1.45 10.50
C THR A 47 -8.14 0.68 10.47
N ASP A 48 -8.62 0.29 11.66
CA ASP A 48 -9.98 -0.22 11.88
C ASP A 48 -10.82 0.78 12.68
N LEU A 49 -10.33 2.01 12.81
CA LEU A 49 -10.87 3.13 13.58
C LEU A 49 -10.50 3.09 15.07
N ASP A 50 -10.19 1.93 15.62
CA ASP A 50 -9.73 1.80 17.01
C ASP A 50 -8.22 1.81 17.12
N VAL A 51 -7.55 1.20 16.12
CA VAL A 51 -6.10 1.12 16.05
C VAL A 51 -5.65 1.72 14.74
N ILE A 52 -4.54 2.44 14.76
CA ILE A 52 -3.91 3.00 13.57
C ILE A 52 -2.50 2.44 13.46
N PHE A 53 -2.22 1.80 12.31
CA PHE A 53 -0.87 1.40 11.98
C PHE A 53 -0.29 2.43 11.01
N TYR A 54 0.90 2.90 11.31
CA TYR A 54 1.61 3.89 10.47
C TYR A 54 3.06 3.45 10.33
N ASP A 55 3.55 3.40 9.10
CA ASP A 55 4.93 3.04 8.83
C ASP A 55 5.49 3.92 7.73
N GLU A 56 6.77 4.23 7.81
CA GLU A 56 7.48 4.99 6.78
C GLU A 56 8.63 4.15 6.25
N LEU A 57 8.63 3.91 4.93
CA LEU A 57 9.68 3.15 4.27
C LEU A 57 10.55 4.10 3.45
N ASN A 58 11.84 4.12 3.75
CA ASN A 58 12.82 4.99 3.07
C ASN A 58 13.52 4.29 1.91
N ASP A 59 13.56 2.96 1.92
CA ASP A 59 14.20 2.16 0.87
C ASP A 59 13.27 1.98 -0.32
N VAL A 60 12.90 3.10 -0.92
CA VAL A 60 11.98 3.14 -2.06
C VAL A 60 12.52 4.09 -3.11
N LYS A 61 12.43 3.70 -4.38
CA LYS A 61 12.78 4.58 -5.49
C LYS A 61 11.50 5.23 -5.99
N ILE A 62 11.36 6.52 -5.76
CA ILE A 62 10.18 7.27 -6.17
C ILE A 62 10.44 7.91 -7.52
N ILE A 63 9.57 7.63 -8.47
CA ILE A 63 9.63 8.22 -9.82
C ILE A 63 8.63 9.38 -9.89
N ASN A 64 7.41 9.17 -9.43
CA ASN A 64 6.39 10.23 -9.32
C ASN A 64 5.66 10.09 -7.99
N GLU A 65 5.49 11.20 -7.28
CA GLU A 65 4.73 11.23 -6.03
C GLU A 65 3.24 11.01 -6.28
N GLY A 66 2.52 10.71 -5.23
CA GLY A 66 1.08 10.51 -5.27
C GLY A 66 0.62 9.61 -4.15
N SER A 67 -0.68 9.30 -4.16
CA SER A 67 -1.26 8.45 -3.13
C SER A 67 -2.45 7.69 -3.69
N THR A 68 -2.71 6.52 -3.10
CA THR A 68 -3.89 5.71 -3.42
C THR A 68 -4.17 4.74 -2.28
N THR A 69 -5.30 4.06 -2.34
CA THR A 69 -5.62 2.97 -1.42
C THR A 69 -5.92 1.71 -2.23
N THR A 70 -5.53 0.56 -1.70
CA THR A 70 -5.83 -0.72 -2.34
C THR A 70 -6.06 -1.77 -1.26
N SER A 71 -6.67 -2.89 -1.64
CA SER A 71 -6.97 -3.96 -0.69
C SER A 71 -5.70 -4.46 0.00
N ALA A 72 -5.67 -4.36 1.32
CA ALA A 72 -4.55 -4.85 2.12
C ALA A 72 -4.39 -6.36 1.99
N ALA A 73 -5.50 -7.09 2.05
CA ALA A 73 -5.48 -8.56 1.97
C ALA A 73 -4.98 -9.05 0.61
N ILE A 74 -5.46 -8.45 -0.47
CA ILE A 74 -5.07 -8.85 -1.82
C ILE A 74 -3.59 -8.53 -2.06
N LEU A 75 -3.15 -7.34 -1.70
CA LEU A 75 -1.74 -6.96 -1.85
C LEU A 75 -0.84 -7.89 -1.04
N TYR A 76 -1.20 -8.17 0.19
CA TYR A 76 -0.45 -9.09 1.05
C TYR A 76 -0.34 -10.48 0.42
N ASP A 77 -1.46 -11.02 -0.06
CA ASP A 77 -1.48 -12.36 -0.68
C ASP A 77 -0.60 -12.41 -1.94
N ILE A 78 -0.64 -11.35 -2.75
CA ILE A 78 0.20 -11.27 -3.96
C ILE A 78 1.68 -11.27 -3.58
N LEU A 79 2.07 -10.45 -2.62
CA LEU A 79 3.47 -10.34 -2.23
C LEU A 79 4.00 -11.66 -1.66
N ARG A 80 3.17 -12.42 -0.97
CA ARG A 80 3.56 -13.72 -0.45
C ARG A 80 3.88 -14.74 -1.54
N LYS A 81 3.29 -14.56 -2.73
CA LYS A 81 3.49 -15.46 -3.87
C LYS A 81 4.67 -15.06 -4.75
N ILE A 82 5.18 -13.85 -4.57
CA ILE A 82 6.34 -13.36 -5.31
C ILE A 82 7.61 -13.80 -4.58
N SER A 83 8.65 -14.12 -5.35
CA SER A 83 9.92 -14.59 -4.78
C SER A 83 10.58 -13.55 -3.89
N SER A 84 11.30 -14.01 -2.86
CA SER A 84 12.09 -13.15 -1.99
C SER A 84 13.10 -12.33 -2.80
N ASN A 85 13.42 -11.13 -2.33
CA ASN A 85 14.38 -10.22 -2.96
C ASN A 85 13.97 -9.71 -4.34
N SER A 86 12.71 -9.95 -4.74
CA SER A 86 12.22 -9.42 -6.01
C SER A 86 12.04 -7.91 -5.95
N GLU A 87 12.34 -7.25 -7.06
CA GLU A 87 12.07 -5.84 -7.23
C GLU A 87 10.64 -5.68 -7.72
N LEU A 88 9.87 -4.82 -7.07
CA LEU A 88 8.48 -4.55 -7.45
C LEU A 88 8.39 -3.17 -8.06
N LYS A 89 7.61 -3.07 -9.16
CA LYS A 89 7.35 -1.79 -9.82
C LYS A 89 5.86 -1.49 -9.75
N PHE A 90 5.54 -0.37 -9.12
CA PHE A 90 4.16 0.10 -8.98
C PHE A 90 3.93 1.32 -9.85
N ASP A 91 2.79 1.35 -10.52
CA ASP A 91 2.41 2.46 -11.38
C ASP A 91 0.89 2.65 -11.34
N LEU A 92 0.45 3.80 -10.83
CA LEU A 92 -0.97 4.13 -10.79
C LEU A 92 -1.41 4.59 -12.17
N LYS A 93 -2.16 3.73 -12.86
CA LYS A 93 -2.58 3.96 -14.23
C LYS A 93 -3.80 4.86 -14.35
N SER A 94 -4.68 4.82 -13.34
CA SER A 94 -5.87 5.64 -13.26
C SER A 94 -6.29 5.73 -11.79
N GLU A 95 -7.38 6.46 -11.50
CA GLU A 95 -7.83 6.62 -10.11
C GLU A 95 -8.15 5.30 -9.42
N ASN A 96 -8.50 4.28 -10.19
CA ASN A 96 -8.93 3.01 -9.63
C ASN A 96 -8.09 1.80 -10.05
N LYS A 97 -6.91 2.02 -10.64
CA LYS A 97 -6.10 0.93 -11.14
C LYS A 97 -4.62 1.14 -10.85
N LEU A 98 -4.05 0.26 -10.04
CA LEU A 98 -2.62 0.25 -9.70
C LEU A 98 -1.97 -0.97 -10.34
N SER A 99 -0.99 -0.75 -11.20
CA SER A 99 -0.20 -1.82 -11.80
C SER A 99 0.92 -2.21 -10.84
N LEU A 100 1.08 -3.51 -10.64
CA LEU A 100 2.18 -4.09 -9.87
C LEU A 100 2.89 -5.10 -10.74
N LYS A 101 4.17 -4.88 -11.00
CA LYS A 101 4.98 -5.78 -11.82
C LYS A 101 6.15 -6.32 -11.03
N SER A 102 6.43 -7.62 -11.20
CA SER A 102 7.64 -8.28 -10.78
C SER A 102 8.32 -8.88 -12.02
N GLU A 103 9.44 -9.57 -11.84
CA GLU A 103 10.17 -10.14 -12.98
C GLU A 103 9.31 -11.05 -13.87
N ASN A 104 8.43 -11.83 -13.23
CA ASN A 104 7.69 -12.88 -13.94
C ASN A 104 6.17 -12.72 -13.88
N ALA A 105 5.67 -11.63 -13.30
CA ALA A 105 4.23 -11.49 -13.10
C ALA A 105 3.80 -10.04 -13.15
N ASP A 106 2.61 -9.83 -13.69
CA ASP A 106 1.95 -8.54 -13.76
C ASP A 106 0.59 -8.64 -13.07
N PHE A 107 0.29 -7.69 -12.21
CA PHE A 107 -1.00 -7.62 -11.52
C PHE A 107 -1.59 -6.24 -11.69
N ASN A 108 -2.91 -6.18 -11.75
CA ASN A 108 -3.64 -4.92 -11.70
C ASN A 108 -4.53 -4.92 -10.46
N LEU A 109 -4.31 -3.97 -9.57
CA LEU A 109 -5.03 -3.87 -8.32
C LEU A 109 -6.10 -2.80 -8.44
N LEU A 110 -7.29 -3.10 -7.92
CA LEU A 110 -8.33 -2.11 -7.81
C LEU A 110 -8.02 -1.17 -6.65
N CYS A 111 -8.24 0.11 -6.90
CA CYS A 111 -7.96 1.15 -5.92
C CYS A 111 -9.22 1.95 -5.62
N LEU A 112 -9.26 2.52 -4.42
CA LEU A 112 -10.26 3.51 -4.06
C LEU A 112 -9.52 4.83 -3.81
N PRO A 113 -10.14 5.98 -4.14
CA PRO A 113 -9.54 7.28 -3.88
C PRO A 113 -9.26 7.48 -2.40
N THR A 114 -8.24 8.28 -2.10
CA THR A 114 -7.85 8.57 -0.71
C THR A 114 -8.85 9.46 0.02
N ASP A 115 -9.77 10.09 -0.70
CA ASP A 115 -10.72 11.05 -0.15
C ASP A 115 -11.53 10.51 1.02
N ASN A 116 -11.90 9.23 0.96
CA ASN A 116 -12.69 8.57 1.99
C ASN A 116 -11.87 7.87 3.05
N PHE A 117 -10.55 7.87 2.92
CA PHE A 117 -9.69 7.28 3.94
C PHE A 117 -9.61 8.22 5.14
N PRO A 118 -9.73 7.70 6.38
CA PRO A 118 -9.64 8.56 7.56
C PRO A 118 -8.35 9.37 7.58
N THR A 119 -8.46 10.64 7.97
CA THR A 119 -7.31 11.55 8.00
C THR A 119 -6.74 11.64 9.40
N PHE A 120 -5.43 11.38 9.52
CA PHE A 120 -4.72 11.44 10.79
C PHE A 120 -3.50 12.35 10.68
N ALA A 121 -3.56 13.34 9.80
CA ALA A 121 -2.39 14.17 9.48
C ALA A 121 -1.78 14.84 10.72
N ASP A 122 -2.63 15.29 11.64
CA ASP A 122 -2.19 16.00 12.84
C ASP A 122 -1.51 15.07 13.86
N GLU A 123 -1.70 13.76 13.72
CA GLU A 123 -1.16 12.78 14.67
C GLU A 123 0.23 12.28 14.28
N PHE A 124 0.68 12.55 13.05
CA PHE A 124 1.92 12.00 12.52
C PHE A 124 2.94 13.06 12.12
N GLU A 125 2.76 14.27 12.58
CA GLU A 125 3.69 15.37 12.32
C GLU A 125 4.71 15.52 13.46
#